data_52428c4007e31cab5e1111cca179114f
#
_entry.id   52428c4007e31cab5e1111cca179114f
#
_cell.length_a   1.000
_cell.length_b   1.000
_cell.length_c   1.000
_cell.angle_alpha   90.00
_cell.angle_beta   90.00
_cell.angle_gamma   90.00
#
_symmetry.space_group_name_H-M   'P 1'
#
loop_
_entity.id
_entity.type
_entity.pdbx_description
1 polymer ?
#
loop_
_entity_poly.entity_id
_entity_poly.type
_entity_poly.pdbx_seq_one_letter_code
_entity_poly.pdbx_strand_id
1 'polypeptide(L)'
;MPTHRLSASALERLQAEHLDLTTRGRIEVAQRIGRAREMGDLKENGDYHAAKDDQGHMEARIRQIEAILENHEIVESSNDGKAAVGCIVTILYDGDSPDQAERYLIGHMEEKPADPTVHVMSPTSPLGAALLGAAAGDKVKYKAPNGMLAVKVVNVEACD
;
A
#
# COMPACT_ATOMS: atom_id res chain seq x y z
N MET A 1 -12.46 11.07 -10.42
CA MET A 1 -11.60 10.45 -9.38
C MET A 1 -10.87 9.27 -9.96
N PRO A 2 -9.58 9.12 -9.67
CA PRO A 2 -8.87 7.95 -10.18
C PRO A 2 -9.41 6.67 -9.55
N THR A 3 -9.53 5.63 -10.38
CA THR A 3 -9.97 4.32 -9.93
C THR A 3 -8.81 3.61 -9.21
N HIS A 4 -9.12 3.04 -8.05
CA HIS A 4 -8.15 2.27 -7.28
C HIS A 4 -8.07 0.84 -7.83
N ARG A 5 -6.88 0.43 -8.25
CA ARG A 5 -6.66 -0.89 -8.84
C ARG A 5 -6.07 -1.81 -7.79
N LEU A 6 -6.86 -2.80 -7.37
CA LEU A 6 -6.54 -3.67 -6.23
C LEU A 6 -6.50 -5.13 -6.64
N SER A 7 -5.68 -5.91 -5.95
CA SER A 7 -5.80 -7.36 -6.00
C SER A 7 -7.04 -7.81 -5.20
N ALA A 8 -7.52 -9.01 -5.48
CA ALA A 8 -8.65 -9.58 -4.72
C ALA A 8 -8.32 -9.68 -3.23
N SER A 9 -7.08 -10.04 -2.87
CA SER A 9 -6.67 -10.14 -1.47
C SER A 9 -6.64 -8.79 -0.78
N ALA A 10 -6.21 -7.72 -1.46
CA ALA A 10 -6.24 -6.38 -0.92
C ALA A 10 -7.68 -5.93 -0.66
N LEU A 11 -8.59 -6.21 -1.60
CA LEU A 11 -10.00 -5.89 -1.44
C LEU A 11 -10.59 -6.59 -0.22
N GLU A 12 -10.33 -7.88 -0.05
CA GLU A 12 -10.81 -8.64 1.11
C GLU A 12 -10.29 -8.07 2.42
N ARG A 13 -9.01 -7.71 2.47
CA ARG A 13 -8.42 -7.10 3.67
C ARG A 13 -9.05 -5.76 4.01
N LEU A 14 -9.29 -4.92 3.00
CA LEU A 14 -9.91 -3.61 3.22
C LEU A 14 -11.35 -3.75 3.69
N GLN A 15 -12.11 -4.68 3.12
CA GLN A 15 -13.48 -4.96 3.55
C GLN A 15 -13.52 -5.45 4.99
N ALA A 16 -12.60 -6.37 5.35
CA ALA A 16 -12.51 -6.88 6.71
C ALA A 16 -12.10 -5.79 7.70
N GLU A 17 -11.13 -4.95 7.34
CA GLU A 17 -10.72 -3.84 8.19
C GLU A 17 -11.86 -2.84 8.38
N HIS A 18 -12.58 -2.52 7.31
CA HIS A 18 -13.74 -1.61 7.39
C HIS A 18 -14.79 -2.15 8.34
N LEU A 19 -15.13 -3.43 8.23
CA LEU A 19 -16.10 -4.06 9.11
C LEU A 19 -15.62 -4.01 10.57
N ASP A 20 -14.37 -4.35 10.82
CA ASP A 20 -13.79 -4.35 12.16
C ASP A 20 -13.79 -2.95 12.77
N LEU A 21 -13.35 -1.95 12.03
CA LEU A 21 -13.27 -0.57 12.53
C LEU A 21 -14.67 0.03 12.79
N THR A 22 -15.65 -0.25 11.92
CA THR A 22 -16.99 0.31 12.05
C THR A 22 -17.83 -0.40 13.09
N THR A 23 -17.41 -1.57 13.57
CA THR A 23 -18.11 -2.31 14.64
C THR A 23 -17.27 -2.31 15.91
N ARG A 24 -16.35 -3.26 16.05
CA ARG A 24 -15.52 -3.42 17.26
C ARG A 24 -14.71 -2.16 17.57
N GLY A 25 -14.09 -1.55 16.55
CA GLY A 25 -13.25 -0.37 16.76
C GLY A 25 -14.02 0.82 17.31
N ARG A 26 -15.18 1.12 16.76
CA ARG A 26 -16.03 2.21 17.24
C ARG A 26 -16.53 1.96 18.67
N ILE A 27 -16.89 0.73 18.98
CA ILE A 27 -17.36 0.36 20.34
C ILE A 27 -16.22 0.52 21.34
N GLU A 28 -15.04 -0.01 21.03
CA GLU A 28 -13.90 0.04 21.94
C GLU A 28 -13.44 1.47 22.22
N VAL A 29 -13.35 2.32 21.18
CA VAL A 29 -12.90 3.70 21.37
C VAL A 29 -13.95 4.51 22.15
N ALA A 30 -15.24 4.26 21.90
CA ALA A 30 -16.31 4.91 22.66
C ALA A 30 -16.24 4.54 24.15
N GLN A 31 -15.95 3.28 24.46
CA GLN A 31 -15.77 2.83 25.86
C GLN A 31 -14.55 3.48 26.50
N ARG A 32 -13.44 3.60 25.77
CA ARG A 32 -12.24 4.27 26.27
C ARG A 32 -12.52 5.74 26.60
N ILE A 33 -13.24 6.43 25.70
CA ILE A 33 -13.63 7.82 25.92
C ILE A 33 -14.52 7.93 27.15
N GLY A 34 -15.51 7.05 27.28
CA GLY A 34 -16.41 7.03 28.42
C GLY A 34 -15.67 6.84 29.74
N ARG A 35 -14.74 5.87 29.79
CA ARG A 35 -13.93 5.63 30.99
C ARG A 35 -13.03 6.82 31.33
N ALA A 36 -12.44 7.44 30.33
CA ALA A 36 -11.57 8.60 30.54
C ALA A 36 -12.35 9.80 31.10
N ARG A 37 -13.59 9.99 30.64
CA ARG A 37 -14.46 11.07 31.17
C ARG A 37 -14.75 10.91 32.64
N GLU A 38 -14.88 9.68 33.11
CA GLU A 38 -15.16 9.39 34.51
C GLU A 38 -13.98 9.70 35.44
N MET A 39 -12.77 9.86 34.88
CA MET A 39 -11.54 10.04 35.65
C MET A 39 -11.19 11.49 35.95
N GLY A 40 -11.98 12.48 35.50
CA GLY A 40 -11.75 13.87 35.90
C GLY A 40 -11.96 14.92 34.85
N ASP A 41 -11.29 16.08 35.00
CA ASP A 41 -11.42 17.25 34.15
C ASP A 41 -10.94 16.95 32.71
N LEU A 42 -11.79 17.20 31.73
CA LEU A 42 -11.53 16.92 30.33
C LEU A 42 -10.36 17.74 29.75
N LYS A 43 -10.11 18.94 30.27
CA LYS A 43 -9.04 19.80 29.79
C LYS A 43 -7.64 19.29 30.13
N GLU A 44 -7.49 18.58 31.23
CA GLU A 44 -6.21 18.08 31.74
C GLU A 44 -6.11 16.55 31.69
N ASN A 45 -7.09 15.91 31.07
CA ASN A 45 -7.16 14.45 31.04
C ASN A 45 -6.46 13.91 29.79
N GLY A 46 -5.20 13.45 29.98
CA GLY A 46 -4.40 12.91 28.90
C GLY A 46 -5.01 11.67 28.25
N ASP A 47 -5.64 10.80 29.06
CA ASP A 47 -6.30 9.60 28.54
C ASP A 47 -7.49 9.95 27.64
N TYR A 48 -8.26 10.97 28.02
CA TYR A 48 -9.36 11.44 27.20
C TYR A 48 -8.87 11.99 25.86
N HIS A 49 -7.85 12.84 25.88
CA HIS A 49 -7.29 13.42 24.65
C HIS A 49 -6.68 12.35 23.75
N ALA A 50 -5.96 11.39 24.30
CA ALA A 50 -5.40 10.28 23.53
C ALA A 50 -6.50 9.44 22.87
N ALA A 51 -7.58 9.14 23.60
CA ALA A 51 -8.70 8.38 23.06
C ALA A 51 -9.43 9.14 21.95
N LYS A 52 -9.59 10.47 22.10
CA LYS A 52 -10.19 11.30 21.06
C LYS A 52 -9.31 11.37 19.81
N ASP A 53 -7.99 11.45 19.96
CA ASP A 53 -7.06 11.43 18.84
C ASP A 53 -7.14 10.09 18.09
N ASP A 54 -7.17 8.99 18.84
CA ASP A 54 -7.30 7.65 18.23
C ASP A 54 -8.63 7.51 17.48
N GLN A 55 -9.72 8.06 18.04
CA GLN A 55 -11.01 8.08 17.36
C GLN A 55 -10.93 8.84 16.04
N GLY A 56 -10.27 10.00 16.05
CA GLY A 56 -10.08 10.80 14.82
C GLY A 56 -9.30 10.07 13.75
N HIS A 57 -8.20 9.41 14.13
CA HIS A 57 -7.39 8.62 13.21
C HIS A 57 -8.17 7.43 12.65
N MET A 58 -8.93 6.75 13.50
CA MET A 58 -9.75 5.61 13.08
C MET A 58 -10.84 6.06 12.09
N GLU A 59 -11.54 7.15 12.38
CA GLU A 59 -12.58 7.65 11.48
C GLU A 59 -11.99 8.13 10.14
N ALA A 60 -10.79 8.73 10.15
CA ALA A 60 -10.08 9.08 8.92
C ALA A 60 -9.72 7.84 8.11
N ARG A 61 -9.28 6.77 8.77
CA ARG A 61 -8.99 5.51 8.11
C ARG A 61 -10.24 4.89 7.49
N ILE A 62 -11.36 4.92 8.22
CA ILE A 62 -12.65 4.43 7.70
C ILE A 62 -13.03 5.17 6.42
N ARG A 63 -12.92 6.50 6.42
CA ARG A 63 -13.23 7.31 5.23
C ARG A 63 -12.30 6.98 4.06
N GLN A 64 -11.02 6.77 4.34
CA GLN A 64 -10.05 6.38 3.32
C GLN A 64 -10.43 5.04 2.67
N ILE A 65 -10.76 4.05 3.49
CA ILE A 65 -11.19 2.73 2.99
C ILE A 65 -12.48 2.86 2.17
N GLU A 66 -13.46 3.60 2.67
CA GLU A 66 -14.73 3.81 1.96
C GLU A 66 -14.52 4.45 0.59
N ALA A 67 -13.63 5.44 0.50
CA ALA A 67 -13.31 6.09 -0.77
C ALA A 67 -12.69 5.10 -1.77
N ILE A 68 -11.82 4.21 -1.29
CA ILE A 68 -11.22 3.17 -2.12
C ILE A 68 -12.30 2.19 -2.59
N LEU A 69 -13.16 1.74 -1.67
CA LEU A 69 -14.20 0.76 -1.99
C LEU A 69 -15.26 1.30 -2.95
N GLU A 70 -15.51 2.61 -2.91
CA GLU A 70 -16.48 3.24 -3.82
C GLU A 70 -16.02 3.25 -5.28
N ASN A 71 -14.72 3.32 -5.52
CA ASN A 71 -14.20 3.46 -6.87
C ASN A 71 -12.95 2.59 -7.07
N HIS A 72 -13.16 1.30 -7.18
CA HIS A 72 -12.08 0.34 -7.35
C HIS A 72 -12.38 -0.62 -8.49
N GLU A 73 -11.32 -1.25 -8.98
CA GLU A 73 -11.43 -2.40 -9.90
C GLU A 73 -10.42 -3.45 -9.47
N ILE A 74 -10.77 -4.72 -9.71
CA ILE A 74 -9.89 -5.84 -9.41
C ILE A 74 -8.91 -6.01 -10.57
N VAL A 75 -7.63 -6.11 -10.23
CA VAL A 75 -6.57 -6.36 -11.19
C VAL A 75 -6.07 -7.78 -11.01
N GLU A 76 -6.13 -8.56 -12.09
CA GLU A 76 -5.53 -9.88 -12.12
C GLU A 76 -4.13 -9.76 -12.70
N SER A 77 -3.14 -10.43 -12.08
CA SER A 77 -1.80 -10.42 -12.61
C SER A 77 -1.74 -11.21 -13.91
N SER A 78 -1.16 -10.62 -14.95
CA SER A 78 -0.95 -11.32 -16.22
C SER A 78 0.41 -12.02 -16.20
N ASN A 79 0.50 -13.11 -16.95
CA ASN A 79 1.71 -13.92 -17.01
C ASN A 79 2.31 -13.89 -18.41
N ASP A 80 2.35 -12.70 -19.04
CA ASP A 80 2.87 -12.50 -20.39
C ASP A 80 4.38 -12.15 -20.42
N GLY A 81 5.03 -12.16 -19.25
CA GLY A 81 6.45 -11.83 -19.13
C GLY A 81 6.76 -10.35 -19.10
N LYS A 82 5.75 -9.49 -19.20
CA LYS A 82 5.93 -8.04 -19.16
C LYS A 82 5.43 -7.49 -17.83
N ALA A 83 6.15 -6.51 -17.30
CA ALA A 83 5.77 -5.87 -16.04
C ALA A 83 4.45 -5.13 -16.22
N ALA A 84 3.53 -5.38 -15.32
CA ALA A 84 2.21 -4.76 -15.28
C ALA A 84 1.79 -4.58 -13.82
N VAL A 85 0.71 -3.86 -13.59
CA VAL A 85 0.13 -3.75 -12.24
C VAL A 85 -0.22 -5.17 -11.75
N GLY A 86 0.24 -5.50 -10.56
CA GLY A 86 0.07 -6.83 -9.96
C GLY A 86 1.27 -7.76 -10.13
N CYS A 87 2.31 -7.34 -10.86
CA CYS A 87 3.53 -8.13 -11.05
C CYS A 87 4.61 -7.77 -10.03
N ILE A 88 5.44 -8.76 -9.67
CA ILE A 88 6.65 -8.54 -8.88
C ILE A 88 7.81 -8.44 -9.85
N VAL A 89 8.53 -7.33 -9.80
CA VAL A 89 9.67 -7.06 -10.67
C VAL A 89 10.94 -7.06 -9.83
N THR A 90 11.93 -7.84 -10.26
CA THR A 90 13.26 -7.82 -9.67
C THR A 90 14.13 -6.90 -10.50
N ILE A 91 14.72 -5.90 -9.85
CA ILE A 91 15.55 -4.89 -10.54
C ILE A 91 16.95 -4.85 -9.94
N LEU A 92 17.89 -4.38 -10.75
CA LEU A 92 19.28 -4.18 -10.34
C LEU A 92 19.76 -2.85 -10.92
N TYR A 93 20.24 -1.97 -10.06
CA TYR A 93 20.80 -0.69 -10.50
C TYR A 93 22.13 -0.91 -11.21
N ASP A 94 22.43 -0.04 -12.16
CA ASP A 94 23.71 -0.08 -12.88
C ASP A 94 24.85 0.04 -11.88
N GLY A 95 25.83 -0.86 -12.01
CA GLY A 95 26.99 -0.90 -11.12
C GLY A 95 26.85 -1.75 -9.87
N ASP A 96 25.64 -2.20 -9.55
CA ASP A 96 25.42 -3.04 -8.39
C ASP A 96 25.69 -4.52 -8.72
N SER A 97 26.08 -5.28 -7.69
CA SER A 97 26.26 -6.73 -7.82
C SER A 97 24.91 -7.45 -7.75
N PRO A 98 24.81 -8.67 -8.33
CA PRO A 98 23.53 -9.40 -8.37
C PRO A 98 22.87 -9.65 -7.02
N ASP A 99 23.64 -9.72 -5.93
CA ASP A 99 23.10 -9.87 -4.57
C ASP A 99 22.42 -8.61 -4.04
N GLN A 100 22.56 -7.49 -4.71
CA GLN A 100 21.93 -6.22 -4.35
C GLN A 100 20.60 -5.99 -5.07
N ALA A 101 20.12 -6.98 -5.83
CA ALA A 101 18.85 -6.88 -6.55
C ALA A 101 17.69 -6.66 -5.56
N GLU A 102 16.76 -5.81 -5.96
CA GLU A 102 15.58 -5.47 -5.17
C GLU A 102 14.31 -5.98 -5.85
N ARG A 103 13.34 -6.41 -5.07
CA ARG A 103 12.06 -6.92 -5.56
C ARG A 103 10.93 -5.97 -5.19
N TYR A 104 10.12 -5.62 -6.18
CA TYR A 104 9.00 -4.71 -6.00
C TYR A 104 7.72 -5.27 -6.59
N LEU A 105 6.62 -5.15 -5.84
CA LEU A 105 5.28 -5.36 -6.37
C LEU A 105 4.78 -4.02 -6.93
N ILE A 106 4.52 -3.96 -8.22
CA ILE A 106 3.92 -2.76 -8.83
C ILE A 106 2.42 -2.83 -8.55
N GLY A 107 1.93 -1.94 -7.70
CA GLY A 107 0.54 -2.00 -7.31
C GLY A 107 0.12 -0.88 -6.37
N HIS A 108 -1.10 -0.98 -5.91
CA HIS A 108 -1.68 -0.03 -4.97
C HIS A 108 -0.95 -0.09 -3.62
N MET A 109 -0.87 1.04 -2.94
CA MET A 109 -0.18 1.11 -1.65
C MET A 109 -0.85 0.28 -0.55
N GLU A 110 -2.10 -0.16 -0.78
CA GLU A 110 -2.79 -1.07 0.15
C GLU A 110 -2.44 -2.53 -0.06
N GLU A 111 -1.63 -2.85 -1.06
CA GLU A 111 -1.15 -4.23 -1.26
C GLU A 111 -0.20 -4.64 -0.14
N LYS A 112 -0.27 -5.91 0.25
CA LYS A 112 0.63 -6.48 1.27
C LYS A 112 1.19 -7.80 0.73
N PRO A 113 2.38 -7.75 0.10
CA PRO A 113 3.02 -8.98 -0.37
C PRO A 113 3.26 -9.96 0.77
N ALA A 114 3.09 -11.25 0.51
CA ALA A 114 3.34 -12.30 1.50
C ALA A 114 4.83 -12.35 1.88
N ASP A 115 5.73 -12.07 0.94
CA ASP A 115 7.16 -12.05 1.16
C ASP A 115 7.57 -10.68 1.71
N PRO A 116 8.13 -10.59 2.94
CA PRO A 116 8.49 -9.31 3.55
C PRO A 116 9.65 -8.61 2.85
N THR A 117 10.39 -9.30 1.98
CA THR A 117 11.47 -8.68 1.18
C THR A 117 10.96 -7.96 -0.05
N VAL A 118 9.68 -8.14 -0.41
CA VAL A 118 9.06 -7.46 -1.54
C VAL A 118 8.40 -6.17 -1.05
N HIS A 119 8.79 -5.05 -1.64
CA HIS A 119 8.22 -3.74 -1.33
C HIS A 119 7.18 -3.35 -2.38
N VAL A 120 6.18 -2.58 -1.98
CA VAL A 120 5.16 -2.10 -2.91
C VAL A 120 5.62 -0.82 -3.58
N MET A 121 5.45 -0.75 -4.90
CA MET A 121 5.80 0.41 -5.70
C MET A 121 4.57 0.85 -6.50
N SER A 122 4.22 2.14 -6.39
CA SER A 122 3.10 2.69 -7.15
C SER A 122 3.41 2.68 -8.66
N PRO A 123 2.46 2.28 -9.50
CA PRO A 123 2.65 2.35 -10.96
C PRO A 123 2.72 3.79 -11.48
N THR A 124 2.36 4.77 -10.66
CA THR A 124 2.45 6.19 -11.01
C THR A 124 3.75 6.83 -10.54
N SER A 125 4.58 6.12 -9.73
CA SER A 125 5.91 6.60 -9.35
C SER A 125 6.82 6.63 -10.58
N PRO A 126 7.88 7.47 -10.59
CA PRO A 126 8.78 7.53 -11.74
C PRO A 126 9.35 6.18 -12.14
N LEU A 127 9.85 5.39 -11.18
CA LEU A 127 10.39 4.06 -11.47
C LEU A 127 9.28 3.08 -11.86
N GLY A 128 8.15 3.09 -11.14
CA GLY A 128 7.03 2.20 -11.45
C GLY A 128 6.49 2.42 -12.86
N ALA A 129 6.29 3.68 -13.25
CA ALA A 129 5.83 4.02 -14.59
C ALA A 129 6.83 3.58 -15.66
N ALA A 130 8.14 3.73 -15.39
CA ALA A 130 9.18 3.33 -16.33
C ALA A 130 9.27 1.81 -16.49
N LEU A 131 8.96 1.05 -15.44
CA LEU A 131 9.01 -0.41 -15.47
C LEU A 131 7.82 -1.05 -16.19
N LEU A 132 6.68 -0.36 -16.31
CA LEU A 132 5.50 -0.93 -16.94
C LEU A 132 5.81 -1.29 -18.40
N GLY A 133 5.50 -2.53 -18.79
CA GLY A 133 5.75 -3.07 -20.13
C GLY A 133 7.15 -3.62 -20.32
N ALA A 134 8.03 -3.53 -19.36
CA ALA A 134 9.39 -4.07 -19.45
C ALA A 134 9.40 -5.58 -19.23
N ALA A 135 10.33 -6.26 -19.90
CA ALA A 135 10.53 -7.70 -19.78
C ALA A 135 11.89 -7.98 -19.15
N ALA A 136 12.08 -9.21 -18.65
CA ALA A 136 13.37 -9.63 -18.12
C ALA A 136 14.49 -9.41 -19.15
N GLY A 137 15.58 -8.78 -18.72
CA GLY A 137 16.70 -8.41 -19.57
C GLY A 137 16.68 -6.99 -20.08
N ASP A 138 15.54 -6.29 -19.96
CA ASP A 138 15.43 -4.91 -20.42
C ASP A 138 16.15 -3.96 -19.47
N LYS A 139 16.71 -2.88 -20.02
CA LYS A 139 17.23 -1.76 -19.25
C LYS A 139 16.23 -0.62 -19.31
N VAL A 140 15.95 -0.02 -18.17
CA VAL A 140 14.97 1.06 -18.03
C VAL A 140 15.64 2.25 -17.36
N LYS A 141 15.39 3.43 -17.91
CA LYS A 141 15.86 4.69 -17.31
C LYS A 141 14.68 5.47 -16.77
N TYR A 142 14.88 6.10 -15.64
CA TYR A 142 13.87 6.96 -15.05
C TYR A 142 14.51 8.18 -14.38
N LYS A 143 13.70 9.22 -14.22
CA LYS A 143 14.17 10.46 -13.62
C LYS A 143 13.97 10.39 -12.10
N ALA A 144 15.09 10.31 -11.38
CA ALA A 144 15.11 10.39 -9.92
C ALA A 144 15.38 11.83 -9.48
N PRO A 145 15.16 12.18 -8.19
CA PRO A 145 15.39 13.55 -7.71
C PRO A 145 16.80 14.08 -7.99
N ASN A 146 17.80 13.22 -7.99
CA ASN A 146 19.21 13.60 -8.20
C ASN A 146 19.73 13.36 -9.63
N GLY A 147 18.84 13.05 -10.58
CA GLY A 147 19.20 12.84 -11.97
C GLY A 147 18.63 11.54 -12.54
N MET A 148 19.09 11.18 -13.75
CA MET A 148 18.64 9.97 -14.41
C MET A 148 19.34 8.75 -13.82
N LEU A 149 18.55 7.73 -13.50
CA LEU A 149 19.05 6.44 -13.04
C LEU A 149 18.62 5.35 -14.02
N ALA A 150 19.42 4.30 -14.12
CA ALA A 150 19.14 3.15 -14.97
C ALA A 150 19.09 1.89 -14.12
N VAL A 151 18.11 1.04 -14.41
CA VAL A 151 17.96 -0.26 -13.76
C VAL A 151 17.80 -1.33 -14.85
N LYS A 152 18.29 -2.52 -14.53
CA LYS A 152 18.07 -3.70 -15.35
C LYS A 152 16.93 -4.51 -14.72
N VAL A 153 15.98 -4.92 -15.55
CA VAL A 153 14.92 -5.84 -15.12
C VAL A 153 15.50 -7.25 -15.15
N VAL A 154 15.66 -7.84 -13.97
CA VAL A 154 16.25 -9.18 -13.84
C VAL A 154 15.18 -10.25 -14.03
N ASN A 155 13.98 -10.02 -13.48
CA ASN A 155 12.88 -10.99 -13.53
C ASN A 155 11.54 -10.27 -13.39
N VAL A 156 10.51 -10.87 -13.98
CA VAL A 156 9.13 -10.42 -13.84
C VAL A 156 8.27 -11.63 -13.45
N GLU A 157 7.62 -11.54 -12.29
CA GLU A 157 6.78 -12.61 -11.76
C GLU A 157 5.35 -12.13 -11.58
N ALA A 158 4.37 -12.99 -11.82
CA ALA A 158 2.99 -12.72 -11.43
C ALA A 158 2.88 -12.84 -9.89
N CYS A 159 2.12 -11.93 -9.29
CA CYS A 159 1.81 -12.00 -7.85
C CYS A 159 0.47 -12.72 -7.68
N ASP A 160 0.47 -13.84 -6.96
CA ASP A 160 -0.75 -14.58 -6.63
C ASP A 160 -1.38 -14.05 -5.34
#